data_10b96c0a13d4d1e2fec546d07ca2451e
#
_entry.id   10b96c0a13d4d1e2fec546d07ca2451e
#
_cell.length_a   1.000
_cell.length_b   1.000
_cell.length_c   1.000
_cell.angle_alpha   90.00
_cell.angle_beta   90.00
_cell.angle_gamma   90.00
#
_symmetry.space_group_name_H-M   'P 1'
#
loop_
_entity.id
_entity.type
_entity.pdbx_description
1 polymer ?
#
loop_
_entity_poly.entity_id
_entity_poly.type
_entity_poly.pdbx_seq_one_letter_code
_entity_poly.pdbx_strand_id
1 'polypeptide(L)'
;MIKNLTTLLLTLLVSGSLWAQNPEEALYKYFELFNSADKDAINEASDSPFVFLIGNNKTVSENYGDSVDFEGLRKQGWAYSNINKSELIYADELSAMVDINFSRLNDDEKVLSTTDATYLLVNKNGKWLLKAGFINSNLSLGK
;
A
#
# COMPACT_ATOMS: atom_id res chain seq x y z
N MET A 1 21.32 53.16 -29.54
CA MET A 1 21.63 51.70 -29.52
C MET A 1 20.96 51.11 -28.26
N ILE A 2 19.83 50.44 -28.45
CA ILE A 2 19.09 49.76 -27.38
C ILE A 2 19.48 48.28 -27.47
N LYS A 3 20.19 47.76 -26.43
CA LYS A 3 20.50 46.34 -26.33
C LYS A 3 19.35 45.66 -25.65
N ASN A 4 18.57 44.86 -26.42
CA ASN A 4 17.55 44.00 -25.87
C ASN A 4 18.21 42.80 -25.14
N LEU A 5 18.09 42.81 -23.82
CA LEU A 5 18.50 41.72 -22.95
C LEU A 5 17.30 40.76 -22.83
N THR A 6 17.29 39.70 -23.69
CA THR A 6 16.29 38.65 -23.60
C THR A 6 16.63 37.73 -22.43
N THR A 7 15.95 37.91 -21.31
CA THR A 7 16.08 37.02 -20.15
C THR A 7 15.36 35.72 -20.47
N LEU A 8 16.13 34.66 -20.71
CA LEU A 8 15.64 33.30 -20.89
C LEU A 8 15.24 32.73 -19.51
N LEU A 9 13.93 32.72 -19.23
CA LEU A 9 13.38 32.10 -18.03
C LEU A 9 13.40 30.57 -18.18
N LEU A 10 14.41 29.93 -17.57
CA LEU A 10 14.53 28.47 -17.53
C LEU A 10 13.55 27.95 -16.47
N THR A 11 12.36 27.55 -16.90
CA THR A 11 11.39 26.83 -16.03
C THR A 11 11.92 25.42 -15.82
N LEU A 12 12.52 25.18 -14.65
CA LEU A 12 12.78 23.82 -14.16
C LEU A 12 11.42 23.16 -13.87
N LEU A 13 10.98 22.29 -14.75
CA LEU A 13 9.92 21.31 -14.49
C LEU A 13 10.51 20.28 -13.50
N VAL A 14 10.31 20.52 -12.22
CA VAL A 14 10.49 19.50 -11.20
C VAL A 14 9.35 18.50 -11.41
N SER A 15 9.59 17.46 -12.17
CA SER A 15 8.74 16.28 -12.20
C SER A 15 8.90 15.57 -10.85
N GLY A 16 8.11 16.00 -9.86
CA GLY A 16 8.00 15.30 -8.59
C GLY A 16 7.57 13.86 -8.86
N SER A 17 8.40 12.91 -8.50
CA SER A 17 8.04 11.50 -8.55
C SER A 17 6.80 11.29 -7.68
N LEU A 18 5.74 10.73 -8.28
CA LEU A 18 4.46 10.38 -7.64
C LEU A 18 4.58 9.20 -6.63
N TRP A 19 5.80 8.79 -6.32
CA TRP A 19 6.08 7.68 -5.42
C TRP A 19 6.18 8.14 -3.97
N ALA A 20 5.66 7.33 -3.07
CA ALA A 20 5.77 7.56 -1.64
C ALA A 20 7.24 7.72 -1.23
N GLN A 21 7.55 8.80 -0.52
CA GLN A 21 8.92 9.17 -0.12
C GLN A 21 9.41 8.37 1.10
N ASN A 22 8.50 7.75 1.86
CA ASN A 22 8.83 6.95 3.04
C ASN A 22 7.92 5.70 3.13
N PRO A 23 8.30 4.70 3.96
CA PRO A 23 7.57 3.42 4.05
C PRO A 23 6.12 3.57 4.52
N GLU A 24 5.83 4.46 5.46
CA GLU A 24 4.47 4.66 5.97
C GLU A 24 3.57 5.27 4.90
N GLU A 25 4.05 6.27 4.15
CA GLU A 25 3.31 6.84 3.02
C GLU A 25 3.02 5.78 1.96
N ALA A 26 3.98 4.90 1.65
CA ALA A 26 3.78 3.79 0.72
C ALA A 26 2.66 2.85 1.20
N LEU A 27 2.60 2.57 2.50
CA LEU A 27 1.56 1.73 3.08
C LEU A 27 0.18 2.42 3.06
N TYR A 28 0.09 3.71 3.38
CA TYR A 28 -1.17 4.47 3.24
C TYR A 28 -1.64 4.50 1.78
N LYS A 29 -0.72 4.74 0.84
CA LYS A 29 -1.04 4.72 -0.59
C LYS A 29 -1.54 3.36 -1.05
N TYR A 30 -0.94 2.28 -0.57
CA TYR A 30 -1.42 0.93 -0.83
C TYR A 30 -2.88 0.74 -0.34
N PHE A 31 -3.25 1.23 0.86
CA PHE A 31 -4.64 1.14 1.34
C PHE A 31 -5.63 1.90 0.45
N GLU A 32 -5.25 3.07 -0.09
CA GLU A 32 -6.05 3.78 -1.08
C GLU A 32 -6.27 2.94 -2.35
N LEU A 33 -5.20 2.31 -2.86
CA LEU A 33 -5.25 1.45 -4.04
C LEU A 33 -6.09 0.20 -3.78
N PHE A 34 -5.96 -0.40 -2.59
CA PHE A 34 -6.78 -1.53 -2.18
C PHE A 34 -8.27 -1.15 -2.15
N ASN A 35 -8.60 0.01 -1.61
CA ASN A 35 -9.97 0.52 -1.56
C ASN A 35 -10.57 0.79 -2.96
N SER A 36 -9.74 1.12 -3.93
CA SER A 36 -10.18 1.26 -5.33
C SER A 36 -10.39 -0.09 -6.03
N ALA A 37 -9.99 -1.21 -5.40
CA ALA A 37 -10.04 -2.57 -5.95
C ALA A 37 -9.28 -2.73 -7.29
N ASP A 38 -8.26 -1.91 -7.51
CA ASP A 38 -7.41 -1.94 -8.69
C ASP A 38 -6.22 -2.88 -8.48
N LYS A 39 -6.35 -4.13 -8.99
CA LYS A 39 -5.31 -5.17 -8.84
C LYS A 39 -3.99 -4.79 -9.50
N ASP A 40 -4.04 -4.13 -10.64
CA ASP A 40 -2.82 -3.74 -11.37
C ASP A 40 -2.05 -2.68 -10.60
N ALA A 41 -2.74 -1.67 -10.08
CA ALA A 41 -2.14 -0.64 -9.23
C ALA A 41 -1.56 -1.22 -7.92
N ILE A 42 -2.24 -2.20 -7.31
CA ILE A 42 -1.73 -2.92 -6.13
C ILE A 42 -0.46 -3.71 -6.48
N ASN A 43 -0.43 -4.38 -7.63
CA ASN A 43 0.74 -5.12 -8.10
C ASN A 43 1.93 -4.18 -8.32
N GLU A 44 1.70 -3.00 -8.87
CA GLU A 44 2.75 -1.97 -9.04
C GLU A 44 3.25 -1.38 -7.72
N ALA A 45 2.42 -1.37 -6.68
CA ALA A 45 2.78 -0.93 -5.32
C ALA A 45 3.44 -2.03 -4.46
N SER A 46 3.59 -3.23 -5.02
CA SER A 46 4.10 -4.41 -4.32
C SER A 46 5.31 -5.02 -5.04
N ASP A 47 6.14 -5.71 -4.29
CA ASP A 47 7.24 -6.50 -4.85
C ASP A 47 6.81 -7.95 -5.08
N SER A 48 7.39 -8.58 -6.08
CA SER A 48 7.14 -9.99 -6.46
C SER A 48 8.32 -10.89 -6.00
N PRO A 49 8.06 -12.13 -5.54
CA PRO A 49 6.76 -12.64 -5.11
C PRO A 49 6.31 -11.98 -3.80
N PHE A 50 4.98 -11.91 -3.60
CA PHE A 50 4.39 -11.38 -2.38
C PHE A 50 4.04 -12.49 -1.39
N VAL A 51 4.23 -12.23 -0.09
CA VAL A 51 3.99 -13.21 0.97
C VAL A 51 2.91 -12.71 1.93
N PHE A 52 1.85 -13.51 2.12
CA PHE A 52 0.92 -13.34 3.23
C PHE A 52 1.12 -14.43 4.28
N LEU A 53 1.11 -14.01 5.54
CA LEU A 53 0.87 -14.88 6.68
C LEU A 53 -0.39 -14.35 7.39
N ILE A 54 -1.49 -15.08 7.27
CA ILE A 54 -2.78 -14.73 7.90
C ILE A 54 -3.09 -15.80 8.94
N GLY A 55 -3.06 -15.42 10.21
CA GLY A 55 -3.07 -16.39 11.30
C GLY A 55 -1.87 -17.34 11.19
N ASN A 56 -2.13 -18.63 10.93
CA ASN A 56 -1.09 -19.66 10.73
C ASN A 56 -0.96 -20.11 9.26
N ASN A 57 -1.68 -19.47 8.33
CA ASN A 57 -1.67 -19.83 6.91
C ASN A 57 -0.73 -18.93 6.12
N LYS A 58 0.27 -19.53 5.48
CA LYS A 58 1.19 -18.85 4.57
C LYS A 58 0.72 -19.01 3.12
N THR A 59 0.63 -17.91 2.41
CA THR A 59 0.40 -17.87 0.96
C THR A 59 1.53 -17.11 0.30
N VAL A 60 2.08 -17.64 -0.79
CA VAL A 60 3.04 -16.96 -1.65
C VAL A 60 2.39 -16.82 -3.02
N SER A 61 2.31 -15.62 -3.52
CA SER A 61 1.76 -15.30 -4.85
C SER A 61 2.78 -14.56 -5.68
N GLU A 62 2.79 -14.80 -6.98
CA GLU A 62 3.66 -14.04 -7.89
C GLU A 62 3.35 -12.54 -7.79
N ASN A 63 2.08 -12.18 -7.81
CA ASN A 63 1.63 -10.80 -7.60
C ASN A 63 0.67 -10.72 -6.42
N TYR A 64 0.66 -9.58 -5.73
CA TYR A 64 -0.23 -9.35 -4.58
C TYR A 64 -1.71 -9.49 -4.98
N GLY A 65 -2.13 -8.85 -6.09
CA GLY A 65 -3.52 -8.85 -6.54
C GLY A 65 -4.09 -10.24 -6.79
N ASP A 66 -3.25 -11.24 -7.09
CA ASP A 66 -3.68 -12.63 -7.28
C ASP A 66 -4.18 -13.27 -5.98
N SER A 67 -3.77 -12.73 -4.83
CA SER A 67 -4.20 -13.20 -3.51
C SER A 67 -5.58 -12.71 -3.11
N VAL A 68 -6.10 -11.66 -3.77
CA VAL A 68 -7.33 -10.95 -3.35
C VAL A 68 -8.47 -11.21 -4.32
N ASP A 69 -9.62 -11.59 -3.78
CA ASP A 69 -10.90 -11.61 -4.49
C ASP A 69 -11.79 -10.43 -4.01
N PHE A 70 -11.72 -9.32 -4.73
CA PHE A 70 -12.50 -8.12 -4.39
C PHE A 70 -14.01 -8.32 -4.54
N GLU A 71 -14.45 -9.16 -5.49
CA GLU A 71 -15.87 -9.49 -5.62
C GLU A 71 -16.36 -10.27 -4.41
N GLY A 72 -15.58 -11.25 -3.96
CA GLY A 72 -15.85 -12.01 -2.74
C GLY A 72 -15.85 -11.12 -1.49
N LEU A 73 -14.91 -10.16 -1.37
CA LEU A 73 -14.91 -9.19 -0.28
C LEU A 73 -16.19 -8.33 -0.27
N ARG A 74 -16.63 -7.85 -1.43
CA ARG A 74 -17.88 -7.06 -1.55
C ARG A 74 -19.10 -7.88 -1.17
N LYS A 75 -19.16 -9.16 -1.58
CA LYS A 75 -20.22 -10.09 -1.16
C LYS A 75 -20.25 -10.32 0.35
N GLN A 76 -19.10 -10.21 1.02
CA GLN A 76 -18.97 -10.28 2.48
C GLN A 76 -19.28 -8.93 3.16
N GLY A 77 -19.69 -7.91 2.42
CA GLY A 77 -20.09 -6.59 2.90
C GLY A 77 -18.97 -5.55 2.98
N TRP A 78 -17.74 -5.90 2.58
CA TRP A 78 -16.63 -4.93 2.57
C TRP A 78 -16.86 -3.83 1.53
N ALA A 79 -16.73 -2.58 1.95
CA ALA A 79 -16.73 -1.41 1.08
C ALA A 79 -15.33 -0.80 0.99
N TYR A 80 -14.68 -0.59 2.13
CA TYR A 80 -13.32 -0.04 2.22
C TYR A 80 -12.64 -0.44 3.53
N SER A 81 -11.33 -0.17 3.58
CA SER A 81 -10.50 -0.37 4.77
C SER A 81 -9.86 0.95 5.19
N ASN A 82 -9.71 1.18 6.49
CA ASN A 82 -9.12 2.37 7.05
C ASN A 82 -8.03 2.01 8.06
N ILE A 83 -6.86 2.66 7.95
CA ILE A 83 -5.81 2.55 8.96
C ILE A 83 -6.19 3.41 10.16
N ASN A 84 -6.33 2.78 11.32
CA ASN A 84 -6.64 3.46 12.58
C ASN A 84 -5.37 3.99 13.26
N LYS A 85 -4.26 3.24 13.13
CA LYS A 85 -2.96 3.56 13.69
C LYS A 85 -1.86 2.93 12.85
N SER A 86 -0.73 3.62 12.68
CA SER A 86 0.51 3.06 12.14
C SER A 86 1.69 3.37 13.06
N GLU A 87 2.71 2.50 13.03
CA GLU A 87 3.96 2.66 13.75
C GLU A 87 5.11 2.09 12.93
N LEU A 88 6.09 2.93 12.60
CA LEU A 88 7.32 2.50 11.97
C LEU A 88 8.20 1.79 13.01
N ILE A 89 8.34 0.47 12.89
CA ILE A 89 9.12 -0.35 13.83
C ILE A 89 10.60 -0.31 13.48
N TYR A 90 10.91 -0.37 12.18
CA TYR A 90 12.27 -0.37 11.67
C TYR A 90 12.30 0.20 10.25
N ALA A 91 13.36 0.92 9.93
CA ALA A 91 13.70 1.28 8.56
C ALA A 91 15.20 1.49 8.40
N ASP A 92 15.73 1.03 7.26
CA ASP A 92 17.03 1.42 6.72
C ASP A 92 16.87 1.84 5.25
N GLU A 93 17.97 1.88 4.49
CA GLU A 93 17.94 2.30 3.08
C GLU A 93 17.24 1.29 2.16
N LEU A 94 17.14 0.00 2.57
CA LEU A 94 16.70 -1.11 1.74
C LEU A 94 15.36 -1.70 2.17
N SER A 95 15.03 -1.63 3.46
CA SER A 95 13.86 -2.32 4.02
C SER A 95 13.22 -1.56 5.17
N ALA A 96 11.96 -1.83 5.41
CA ALA A 96 11.21 -1.28 6.52
C ALA A 96 10.18 -2.28 7.05
N MET A 97 9.82 -2.08 8.31
CA MET A 97 8.75 -2.82 8.99
C MET A 97 7.79 -1.80 9.62
N VAL A 98 6.51 -1.91 9.29
CA VAL A 98 5.45 -1.01 9.77
C VAL A 98 4.33 -1.83 10.37
N ASP A 99 4.03 -1.57 11.64
CA ASP A 99 2.84 -2.10 12.29
C ASP A 99 1.65 -1.20 12.05
N ILE A 100 0.48 -1.81 11.83
CA ILE A 100 -0.78 -1.09 11.72
C ILE A 100 -1.90 -1.77 12.48
N ASN A 101 -2.84 -0.97 12.92
CA ASN A 101 -4.19 -1.41 13.26
C ASN A 101 -5.12 -0.83 12.19
N PHE A 102 -5.96 -1.65 11.57
CA PHE A 102 -6.90 -1.21 10.55
C PHE A 102 -8.28 -1.83 10.71
N SER A 103 -9.29 -1.13 10.21
CA SER A 103 -10.67 -1.60 10.20
C SER A 103 -11.15 -1.81 8.77
N ARG A 104 -12.00 -2.81 8.58
CA ARG A 104 -12.85 -2.98 7.40
C ARG A 104 -14.23 -2.47 7.70
N LEU A 105 -14.80 -1.71 6.76
CA LEU A 105 -16.10 -1.08 6.90
C LEU A 105 -17.00 -1.44 5.72
N ASN A 106 -18.30 -1.43 5.98
CA ASN A 106 -19.32 -1.54 4.93
C ASN A 106 -19.74 -0.16 4.39
N ASP A 107 -20.69 -0.13 3.45
CA ASP A 107 -21.19 1.10 2.84
C ASP A 107 -21.91 2.04 3.83
N ASP A 108 -22.41 1.51 4.96
CA ASP A 108 -23.02 2.29 6.04
C ASP A 108 -21.99 2.75 7.09
N GLU A 109 -20.71 2.71 6.77
CA GLU A 109 -19.58 3.04 7.66
C GLU A 109 -19.51 2.20 8.95
N LYS A 110 -20.21 1.06 8.97
CA LYS A 110 -20.16 0.13 10.10
C LYS A 110 -18.89 -0.71 10.03
N VAL A 111 -18.18 -0.80 11.14
CA VAL A 111 -16.99 -1.64 11.28
C VAL A 111 -17.40 -3.12 11.24
N LEU A 112 -16.86 -3.85 10.26
CA LEU A 112 -17.01 -5.29 10.10
C LEU A 112 -15.96 -6.06 10.89
N SER A 113 -14.72 -5.56 10.90
CA SER A 113 -13.60 -6.14 11.64
C SER A 113 -12.53 -5.09 11.92
N THR A 114 -11.77 -5.30 12.98
CA THR A 114 -10.54 -4.55 13.27
C THR A 114 -9.41 -5.54 13.46
N THR A 115 -8.25 -5.26 12.91
CA THR A 115 -7.15 -6.22 12.78
C THR A 115 -5.81 -5.52 12.94
N ASP A 116 -4.87 -6.18 13.63
CA ASP A 116 -3.48 -5.78 13.68
C ASP A 116 -2.69 -6.51 12.59
N ALA A 117 -1.78 -5.81 11.96
CA ALA A 117 -0.91 -6.36 10.93
C ALA A 117 0.46 -5.70 10.95
N THR A 118 1.48 -6.46 10.54
CA THR A 118 2.82 -5.96 10.27
C THR A 118 3.10 -6.11 8.79
N TYR A 119 3.48 -5.02 8.13
CA TYR A 119 3.91 -5.05 6.74
C TYR A 119 5.43 -4.88 6.62
N LEU A 120 6.03 -5.71 5.79
CA LEU A 120 7.42 -5.54 5.36
C LEU A 120 7.43 -4.83 4.01
N LEU A 121 8.28 -3.82 3.89
CA LEU A 121 8.49 -3.07 2.66
C LEU A 121 9.96 -3.16 2.24
N VAL A 122 10.19 -3.06 0.94
CA VAL A 122 11.54 -3.00 0.35
C VAL A 122 11.66 -1.74 -0.51
N ASN A 123 12.83 -1.13 -0.48
CA ASN A 123 13.15 0.01 -1.32
C ASN A 123 13.89 -0.46 -2.57
N LYS A 124 13.30 -0.23 -3.74
CA LYS A 124 13.91 -0.50 -5.03
C LYS A 124 14.04 0.81 -5.81
N ASN A 125 15.26 1.30 -5.93
CA ASN A 125 15.56 2.54 -6.67
C ASN A 125 14.78 3.77 -6.17
N GLY A 126 14.64 3.92 -4.86
CA GLY A 126 13.91 5.02 -4.23
C GLY A 126 12.40 4.83 -4.16
N LYS A 127 11.89 3.70 -4.63
CA LYS A 127 10.47 3.32 -4.54
C LYS A 127 10.26 2.29 -3.44
N TRP A 128 9.46 2.63 -2.44
CA TRP A 128 9.02 1.68 -1.41
C TRP A 128 7.90 0.79 -1.93
N LEU A 129 8.09 -0.51 -1.86
CA LEU A 129 7.15 -1.54 -2.32
C LEU A 129 6.79 -2.48 -1.16
N LEU A 130 5.52 -2.86 -1.05
CA LEU A 130 5.12 -3.89 -0.09
C LEU A 130 5.68 -5.24 -0.52
N LYS A 131 6.28 -5.96 0.43
CA LYS A 131 6.90 -7.28 0.20
C LYS A 131 6.17 -8.41 0.89
N ALA A 132 5.67 -8.17 2.10
CA ALA A 132 4.95 -9.17 2.88
C ALA A 132 3.94 -8.51 3.83
N GLY A 133 2.87 -9.23 4.14
CA GLY A 133 1.89 -8.87 5.15
C GLY A 133 1.72 -10.01 6.16
N PHE A 134 1.93 -9.70 7.44
CA PHE A 134 1.67 -10.59 8.57
C PHE A 134 0.43 -10.08 9.30
N ILE A 135 -0.67 -10.83 9.24
CA ILE A 135 -1.98 -10.42 9.73
C ILE A 135 -2.37 -11.30 10.90
N ASN A 136 -2.53 -10.69 12.06
CA ASN A 136 -2.81 -11.37 13.31
C ASN A 136 -4.31 -11.70 13.49
N SER A 137 -4.91 -12.37 12.51
CA SER A 137 -6.29 -12.85 12.61
C SER A 137 -6.64 -13.76 11.44
N ASN A 138 -7.85 -14.30 11.46
CA ASN A 138 -8.41 -15.04 10.32
C ASN A 138 -9.08 -14.07 9.32
N LEU A 139 -8.33 -13.08 8.85
CA LEU A 139 -8.82 -12.12 7.87
C LEU A 139 -9.08 -12.80 6.52
N SER A 140 -10.28 -12.65 5.96
CA SER A 140 -10.59 -13.11 4.61
C SER A 140 -9.98 -12.17 3.55
N LEU A 141 -9.46 -12.73 2.47
CA LEU A 141 -9.10 -12.01 1.25
C LEU A 141 -10.17 -12.17 0.14
N GLY A 142 -11.40 -12.55 0.54
CA GLY A 142 -12.56 -12.71 -0.34
C GLY A 142 -12.75 -14.13 -0.86
N LYS A 143 -11.77 -15.00 -0.64
CA LYS A 143 -11.80 -16.41 -1.07
C LYS A 143 -12.45 -17.31 -0.04
#